data_d748185af9a679cae4a37d58bf21ea50
#
_entry.id   d748185af9a679cae4a37d58bf21ea50
#
_cell.length_a   1.000
_cell.length_b   1.000
_cell.length_c   1.000
_cell.angle_alpha   90.00
_cell.angle_beta   90.00
_cell.angle_gamma   90.00
#
_symmetry.space_group_name_H-M   'P 1'
#
loop_
_entity.id
_entity.type
_entity.pdbx_description
1 polymer ?
#
loop_
_entity_poly.entity_id
_entity_poly.type
_entity_poly.pdbx_seq_one_letter_code
_entity_poly.pdbx_strand_id
1 'polypeptide(L)'
;DYSIKKVIIYYIDITDKTEIEKFIANDDSTTIEIELRDLKTVLDDVVVGDYAEFHAEETHEDLFGGYAVIIDKFASDRVMQKITEFNHKAFLNSSDKKPYKPIEISEEGLELIEYLSLDCTAAKGEWHSDSEIKIDKYGYVIKDGAKTKDFWDSRIRCQIKPLRLKIRNICGDETIWTFE
;
A
#
# COMPACT_ATOMS: atom_id res chain seq x y z
N ASP A 1 36.73 -19.09 20.26
CA ASP A 1 35.89 -18.44 21.28
C ASP A 1 35.05 -17.37 20.58
N TYR A 2 33.76 -17.68 20.32
CA TYR A 2 32.82 -16.73 19.72
C TYR A 2 32.12 -15.96 20.85
N SER A 3 32.68 -14.82 21.26
CA SER A 3 32.00 -13.95 22.22
C SER A 3 30.94 -13.11 21.50
N ILE A 4 29.68 -13.21 21.94
CA ILE A 4 28.59 -12.32 21.47
C ILE A 4 28.91 -10.92 22.01
N LYS A 5 29.02 -9.94 21.09
CA LYS A 5 29.33 -8.56 21.43
C LYS A 5 28.08 -7.66 21.37
N LYS A 6 27.09 -8.07 20.59
CA LYS A 6 25.86 -7.30 20.37
C LYS A 6 24.68 -8.22 20.23
N VAL A 7 23.55 -7.84 20.83
CA VAL A 7 22.23 -8.48 20.68
C VAL A 7 21.25 -7.43 20.22
N ILE A 8 20.51 -7.72 19.16
CA ILE A 8 19.43 -6.87 18.65
C ILE A 8 18.10 -7.55 18.97
N ILE A 9 17.25 -6.87 19.72
CA ILE A 9 15.93 -7.37 20.10
C ILE A 9 14.89 -6.60 19.27
N TYR A 10 14.19 -7.33 18.39
CA TYR A 10 13.06 -6.78 17.66
C TYR A 10 11.79 -6.98 18.49
N TYR A 11 11.00 -5.91 18.66
CA TYR A 11 9.74 -5.96 19.39
C TYR A 11 8.59 -5.44 18.50
N ILE A 12 7.37 -5.94 18.73
CA ILE A 12 6.13 -5.51 18.04
C ILE A 12 5.39 -4.49 18.89
N ASP A 13 5.40 -4.71 20.22
CA ASP A 13 4.79 -3.83 21.20
C ASP A 13 5.53 -3.98 22.54
N ILE A 14 5.73 -2.87 23.25
CA ILE A 14 6.33 -2.83 24.58
C ILE A 14 5.47 -1.93 25.46
N THR A 15 4.98 -2.47 26.56
CA THR A 15 4.11 -1.74 27.50
C THR A 15 4.85 -0.61 28.21
N ASP A 16 6.14 -0.80 28.52
CA ASP A 16 6.99 0.21 29.14
C ASP A 16 8.39 0.24 28.55
N LYS A 17 8.52 0.85 27.38
CA LYS A 17 9.79 0.99 26.66
C LYS A 17 10.83 1.73 27.49
N THR A 18 10.40 2.75 28.25
CA THR A 18 11.29 3.60 29.04
C THR A 18 11.96 2.85 30.18
N GLU A 19 11.25 1.92 30.83
CA GLU A 19 11.83 1.09 31.88
C GLU A 19 12.87 0.11 31.33
N ILE A 20 12.58 -0.49 30.18
CA ILE A 20 13.53 -1.41 29.52
C ILE A 20 14.79 -0.68 29.06
N GLU A 21 14.64 0.49 28.44
CA GLU A 21 15.80 1.33 28.04
C GLU A 21 16.64 1.76 29.25
N LYS A 22 16.02 2.12 30.39
CA LYS A 22 16.73 2.42 31.62
C LYS A 22 17.45 1.20 32.20
N PHE A 23 16.83 0.02 32.16
CA PHE A 23 17.45 -1.20 32.61
C PHE A 23 18.68 -1.52 31.76
N ILE A 24 18.58 -1.44 30.44
CA ILE A 24 19.71 -1.68 29.51
C ILE A 24 20.83 -0.66 29.74
N ALA A 25 20.49 0.62 29.93
CA ALA A 25 21.47 1.70 30.13
C ALA A 25 22.20 1.60 31.49
N ASN A 26 21.58 0.98 32.50
CA ASN A 26 22.16 0.82 33.85
C ASN A 26 22.81 -0.56 34.09
N ASP A 27 22.79 -1.44 33.10
CA ASP A 27 23.40 -2.78 33.22
C ASP A 27 24.91 -2.73 32.93
N ASP A 28 25.70 -2.45 33.98
CA ASP A 28 27.17 -2.53 33.93
C ASP A 28 27.70 -3.96 34.06
N SER A 29 26.83 -4.98 34.17
CA SER A 29 27.21 -6.36 34.44
C SER A 29 27.64 -7.12 33.21
N THR A 30 27.28 -6.64 32.00
CA THR A 30 27.60 -7.32 30.75
C THR A 30 28.38 -6.42 29.80
N THR A 31 29.31 -7.02 29.05
CA THR A 31 30.05 -6.37 27.95
C THR A 31 29.28 -6.48 26.63
N ILE A 32 28.01 -6.88 26.66
CA ILE A 32 27.18 -7.11 25.49
C ILE A 32 26.34 -5.88 25.26
N GLU A 33 26.48 -5.27 24.08
CA GLU A 33 25.59 -4.20 23.63
C GLU A 33 24.19 -4.75 23.33
N ILE A 34 23.14 -4.17 23.92
CA ILE A 34 21.75 -4.54 23.65
C ILE A 34 21.09 -3.37 22.91
N GLU A 35 20.56 -3.63 21.71
CA GLU A 35 19.82 -2.66 20.89
C GLU A 35 18.37 -3.10 20.74
N LEU A 36 17.42 -2.20 21.04
CA LEU A 36 15.99 -2.43 20.83
C LEU A 36 15.58 -1.83 19.46
N ARG A 37 14.93 -2.62 18.63
CA ARG A 37 14.37 -2.17 17.34
C ARG A 37 12.88 -2.46 17.27
N ASP A 38 12.11 -1.42 16.98
CA ASP A 38 10.69 -1.57 16.68
C ASP A 38 10.55 -2.31 15.34
N LEU A 39 9.92 -3.49 15.40
CA LEU A 39 9.72 -4.30 14.20
C LEU A 39 8.81 -3.60 13.18
N LYS A 40 7.87 -2.77 13.64
CA LYS A 40 7.02 -1.98 12.75
C LYS A 40 7.87 -1.00 11.94
N THR A 41 8.77 -0.24 12.61
CA THR A 41 9.67 0.70 11.93
C THR A 41 10.61 -0.02 10.96
N VAL A 42 11.16 -1.18 11.38
CA VAL A 42 12.04 -1.98 10.49
C VAL A 42 11.28 -2.53 9.29
N LEU A 43 10.01 -2.92 9.47
CA LEU A 43 9.16 -3.38 8.38
C LEU A 43 8.74 -2.23 7.47
N ASP A 44 8.49 -1.04 8.02
CA ASP A 44 8.19 0.17 7.24
C ASP A 44 9.39 0.58 6.37
N ASP A 45 10.62 0.43 6.88
CA ASP A 45 11.86 0.65 6.10
C ASP A 45 12.08 -0.42 5.01
N VAL A 46 11.53 -1.61 5.18
CA VAL A 46 11.66 -2.75 4.24
C VAL A 46 10.46 -2.81 3.28
N VAL A 47 9.30 -2.27 3.67
CA VAL A 47 8.17 -2.10 2.76
C VAL A 47 8.54 -0.96 1.80
N VAL A 48 9.13 -1.32 0.67
CA VAL A 48 9.22 -0.42 -0.47
C VAL A 48 7.79 0.00 -0.78
N GLY A 49 7.52 1.28 -0.61
CA GLY A 49 6.17 1.81 -0.74
C GLY A 49 5.61 1.59 -2.14
N ASP A 50 4.30 1.58 -2.25
CA ASP A 50 3.65 1.63 -3.55
C ASP A 50 4.07 2.92 -4.27
N TYR A 51 4.20 2.83 -5.59
CA TYR A 51 4.49 3.94 -6.47
C TYR A 51 3.28 4.23 -7.36
N ALA A 52 2.93 5.51 -7.55
CA ALA A 52 1.88 5.92 -8.47
C ALA A 52 2.31 7.15 -9.28
N GLU A 53 2.01 7.13 -10.56
CA GLU A 53 1.95 8.31 -11.41
C GLU A 53 0.48 8.70 -11.58
N PHE A 54 0.16 9.95 -11.29
CA PHE A 54 -1.19 10.46 -11.38
C PHE A 54 -1.19 11.97 -11.57
N HIS A 55 -2.26 12.49 -12.15
CA HIS A 55 -2.49 13.92 -12.27
C HIS A 55 -3.95 14.26 -12.05
N ALA A 56 -4.23 15.50 -11.72
CA ALA A 56 -5.58 16.02 -11.58
C ALA A 56 -5.89 16.99 -12.72
N GLU A 57 -7.09 16.87 -13.29
CA GLU A 57 -7.62 17.81 -14.30
C GLU A 57 -8.99 18.35 -13.87
N GLU A 58 -9.29 19.58 -14.31
CA GLU A 58 -10.64 20.12 -14.17
C GLU A 58 -11.57 19.47 -15.19
N THR A 59 -12.76 19.10 -14.74
CA THR A 59 -13.79 18.50 -15.62
C THR A 59 -15.00 19.43 -15.71
N HIS A 60 -15.62 19.42 -16.88
CA HIS A 60 -16.87 20.15 -17.16
C HIS A 60 -17.99 19.17 -17.53
N GLU A 61 -17.86 17.90 -17.13
CA GLU A 61 -18.84 16.85 -17.43
C GLU A 61 -20.18 17.12 -16.72
N ASP A 62 -20.13 17.77 -15.54
CA ASP A 62 -21.31 18.18 -14.78
C ASP A 62 -21.60 19.68 -14.90
N LEU A 63 -22.85 20.05 -14.63
CA LEU A 63 -23.35 21.44 -14.71
C LEU A 63 -22.55 22.43 -13.82
N PHE A 64 -21.87 21.93 -12.80
CA PHE A 64 -21.14 22.72 -11.80
C PHE A 64 -19.62 22.58 -11.93
N GLY A 65 -19.13 21.80 -12.90
CA GLY A 65 -17.71 21.47 -13.00
C GLY A 65 -17.24 20.53 -11.90
N GLY A 66 -15.96 20.20 -11.89
CA GLY A 66 -15.35 19.31 -10.89
C GLY A 66 -13.91 19.00 -11.23
N TYR A 67 -13.38 17.98 -10.59
CA TYR A 67 -12.03 17.47 -10.81
C TYR A 67 -12.07 15.97 -11.04
N ALA A 68 -11.17 15.49 -11.89
CA ALA A 68 -10.85 14.07 -12.03
C ALA A 68 -9.37 13.88 -11.70
N VAL A 69 -9.07 12.88 -10.90
CA VAL A 69 -7.71 12.37 -10.72
C VAL A 69 -7.58 11.13 -11.58
N ILE A 70 -6.64 11.16 -12.50
CA ILE A 70 -6.30 10.08 -13.42
C ILE A 70 -5.08 9.37 -12.87
N ILE A 71 -5.16 8.04 -12.77
CA ILE A 71 -4.02 7.20 -12.44
C ILE A 71 -3.40 6.71 -13.74
N ASP A 72 -2.19 7.18 -14.01
CA ASP A 72 -1.45 6.85 -15.23
C ASP A 72 -0.68 5.55 -15.05
N LYS A 73 -0.12 5.33 -13.84
CA LYS A 73 0.66 4.14 -13.52
C LYS A 73 0.60 3.84 -12.03
N PHE A 74 0.60 2.53 -11.70
CA PHE A 74 0.73 2.06 -10.34
C PHE A 74 1.68 0.87 -10.27
N ALA A 75 2.52 0.83 -9.24
CA ALA A 75 3.42 -0.28 -8.97
C ALA A 75 3.47 -0.58 -7.48
N SER A 76 3.55 -1.85 -7.13
CA SER A 76 3.68 -2.32 -5.75
C SER A 76 4.64 -3.50 -5.69
N ASP A 77 5.80 -3.31 -5.07
CA ASP A 77 6.80 -4.37 -4.95
C ASP A 77 6.27 -5.56 -4.16
N ARG A 78 5.47 -5.31 -3.13
CA ARG A 78 4.85 -6.37 -2.33
C ARG A 78 3.89 -7.22 -3.15
N VAL A 79 3.06 -6.58 -3.97
CA VAL A 79 2.13 -7.30 -4.85
C VAL A 79 2.91 -8.11 -5.89
N MET A 80 3.94 -7.50 -6.51
CA MET A 80 4.77 -8.15 -7.50
C MET A 80 5.53 -9.35 -6.92
N GLN A 81 6.03 -9.24 -5.69
CA GLN A 81 6.65 -10.38 -5.01
C GLN A 81 5.64 -11.53 -4.82
N LYS A 82 4.42 -11.25 -4.36
CA LYS A 82 3.37 -12.28 -4.20
C LYS A 82 2.96 -12.93 -5.51
N ILE A 83 2.87 -12.15 -6.60
CA ILE A 83 2.58 -12.68 -7.94
C ILE A 83 3.72 -13.59 -8.39
N THR A 84 4.97 -13.19 -8.18
CA THR A 84 6.15 -13.99 -8.52
C THR A 84 6.15 -15.32 -7.76
N GLU A 85 5.89 -15.29 -6.45
CA GLU A 85 5.76 -16.50 -5.62
C GLU A 85 4.64 -17.41 -6.09
N PHE A 86 3.48 -16.83 -6.43
CA PHE A 86 2.34 -17.58 -6.95
C PHE A 86 2.66 -18.24 -8.30
N ASN A 87 3.24 -17.47 -9.22
CA ASN A 87 3.64 -17.94 -10.53
C ASN A 87 4.66 -19.08 -10.43
N HIS A 88 5.65 -18.95 -9.54
CA HIS A 88 6.64 -20.00 -9.29
C HIS A 88 5.99 -21.29 -8.76
N LYS A 89 5.11 -21.17 -7.77
CA LYS A 89 4.36 -22.34 -7.24
C LYS A 89 3.46 -22.99 -8.31
N ALA A 90 2.80 -22.16 -9.12
CA ALA A 90 1.95 -22.65 -10.21
C ALA A 90 2.76 -23.39 -11.28
N PHE A 91 3.96 -22.89 -11.62
CA PHE A 91 4.89 -23.54 -12.54
C PHE A 91 5.34 -24.91 -11.99
N LEU A 92 5.76 -25.00 -10.73
CA LEU A 92 6.19 -26.27 -10.11
C LEU A 92 5.09 -27.32 -10.05
N ASN A 93 3.82 -26.90 -9.95
CA ASN A 93 2.64 -27.79 -9.93
C ASN A 93 2.02 -28.00 -11.30
N SER A 94 2.64 -27.54 -12.36
CA SER A 94 2.15 -27.71 -13.74
C SER A 94 2.38 -29.13 -14.27
N SER A 95 1.55 -29.54 -15.21
CA SER A 95 1.68 -30.80 -15.92
C SER A 95 1.06 -30.68 -17.32
N ASP A 96 1.29 -31.65 -18.19
CA ASP A 96 0.70 -31.69 -19.54
C ASP A 96 -0.84 -31.58 -19.53
N LYS A 97 -1.48 -32.08 -18.46
CA LYS A 97 -2.95 -32.02 -18.28
C LYS A 97 -3.41 -30.70 -17.67
N LYS A 98 -2.51 -29.96 -16.99
CA LYS A 98 -2.76 -28.66 -16.36
C LYS A 98 -1.58 -27.74 -16.65
N PRO A 99 -1.56 -27.11 -17.83
CA PRO A 99 -0.45 -26.25 -18.23
C PRO A 99 -0.35 -25.01 -17.32
N TYR A 100 0.88 -24.54 -17.13
CA TYR A 100 1.16 -23.31 -16.42
C TYR A 100 0.58 -22.11 -17.19
N LYS A 101 -0.10 -21.24 -16.46
CA LYS A 101 -0.56 -19.95 -16.95
C LYS A 101 -0.15 -18.89 -15.93
N PRO A 102 0.85 -18.05 -16.24
CA PRO A 102 1.29 -16.99 -15.33
C PRO A 102 0.21 -15.90 -15.18
N ILE A 103 0.22 -15.24 -14.04
CA ILE A 103 -0.40 -13.94 -13.91
C ILE A 103 0.57 -12.93 -14.48
N GLU A 104 0.13 -12.19 -15.49
CA GLU A 104 0.84 -11.10 -16.14
C GLU A 104 0.19 -9.78 -15.73
N ILE A 105 1.01 -8.75 -15.53
CA ILE A 105 0.57 -7.41 -15.14
C ILE A 105 0.86 -6.46 -16.31
N SER A 106 -0.05 -5.53 -16.57
CA SER A 106 0.12 -4.50 -17.58
C SER A 106 1.25 -3.54 -17.23
N GLU A 107 1.73 -2.77 -18.20
CA GLU A 107 2.77 -1.76 -17.97
C GLU A 107 2.29 -0.64 -17.06
N GLU A 108 1.00 -0.34 -17.09
CA GLU A 108 0.35 0.65 -16.23
C GLU A 108 0.11 0.13 -14.82
N GLY A 109 -0.07 -1.18 -14.62
CA GLY A 109 -0.25 -1.84 -13.33
C GLY A 109 -1.57 -1.50 -12.62
N LEU A 110 -2.57 -0.98 -13.33
CA LEU A 110 -3.82 -0.50 -12.74
C LEU A 110 -4.67 -1.63 -12.13
N GLU A 111 -4.50 -2.87 -12.60
CA GLU A 111 -5.14 -4.06 -12.05
C GLU A 111 -4.66 -4.43 -10.64
N LEU A 112 -3.61 -3.78 -10.14
CA LEU A 112 -3.12 -3.93 -8.77
C LEU A 112 -3.90 -3.09 -7.76
N ILE A 113 -4.81 -2.22 -8.21
CA ILE A 113 -5.59 -1.30 -7.39
C ILE A 113 -6.96 -1.90 -7.10
N GLU A 114 -7.37 -1.93 -5.82
CA GLU A 114 -8.72 -2.35 -5.42
C GLU A 114 -9.57 -1.21 -4.84
N TYR A 115 -8.93 -0.10 -4.43
CA TYR A 115 -9.65 1.02 -3.84
C TYR A 115 -8.87 2.33 -4.00
N LEU A 116 -9.61 3.40 -4.28
CA LEU A 116 -9.12 4.76 -4.29
C LEU A 116 -10.03 5.64 -3.43
N SER A 117 -9.45 6.65 -2.81
CA SER A 117 -10.20 7.69 -2.11
C SER A 117 -9.48 9.03 -2.25
N LEU A 118 -10.25 10.11 -2.34
CA LEU A 118 -9.77 11.48 -2.34
C LEU A 118 -10.16 12.18 -1.06
N ASP A 119 -9.22 12.95 -0.53
CA ASP A 119 -9.47 13.92 0.52
C ASP A 119 -9.31 15.34 -0.09
N CYS A 120 -10.42 16.07 -0.12
CA CYS A 120 -10.50 17.44 -0.61
C CYS A 120 -10.56 18.45 0.53
N THR A 121 -10.57 17.98 1.79
CA THR A 121 -10.81 18.79 2.98
C THR A 121 -9.50 19.23 3.64
N ALA A 122 -8.52 18.32 3.79
CA ALA A 122 -7.28 18.60 4.50
C ALA A 122 -6.05 17.97 3.82
N ALA A 123 -4.97 18.76 3.73
CA ALA A 123 -3.70 18.26 3.19
C ALA A 123 -2.89 17.43 4.18
N LYS A 124 -3.23 17.48 5.47
CA LYS A 124 -2.55 16.76 6.58
C LYS A 124 -3.55 16.40 7.67
N GLY A 125 -3.17 15.46 8.54
CA GLY A 125 -3.96 15.03 9.68
C GLY A 125 -4.93 13.92 9.33
N GLU A 126 -6.06 13.87 10.03
CA GLU A 126 -7.09 12.84 9.85
C GLU A 126 -7.56 12.76 8.39
N TRP A 127 -7.87 11.56 7.93
CA TRP A 127 -8.33 11.32 6.56
C TRP A 127 -9.83 11.57 6.44
N HIS A 128 -10.22 12.40 5.47
CA HIS A 128 -11.61 12.60 5.08
C HIS A 128 -11.84 11.96 3.71
N SER A 129 -12.80 11.04 3.61
CA SER A 129 -13.14 10.39 2.35
C SER A 129 -14.24 11.18 1.64
N ASP A 130 -13.84 12.19 0.86
CA ASP A 130 -14.79 13.05 0.13
C ASP A 130 -15.28 12.39 -1.17
N SER A 131 -14.48 11.49 -1.73
CA SER A 131 -14.83 10.64 -2.86
C SER A 131 -14.12 9.30 -2.73
N GLU A 132 -14.82 8.21 -3.10
CA GLU A 132 -14.23 6.88 -3.09
C GLU A 132 -14.73 6.01 -4.24
N ILE A 133 -13.88 5.09 -4.67
CA ILE A 133 -14.20 4.07 -5.65
C ILE A 133 -13.58 2.74 -5.23
N LYS A 134 -14.38 1.67 -5.32
CA LYS A 134 -13.94 0.29 -5.12
C LYS A 134 -13.98 -0.44 -6.45
N ILE A 135 -12.98 -1.28 -6.69
CA ILE A 135 -12.79 -1.99 -7.95
C ILE A 135 -12.70 -3.48 -7.63
N ASP A 136 -13.44 -4.30 -8.39
CA ASP A 136 -13.35 -5.74 -8.24
C ASP A 136 -12.13 -6.31 -9.00
N LYS A 137 -11.80 -7.57 -8.74
CA LYS A 137 -10.67 -8.27 -9.39
C LYS A 137 -10.76 -8.39 -10.92
N TYR A 138 -11.84 -7.96 -11.53
CA TYR A 138 -12.04 -7.94 -12.98
C TYR A 138 -12.06 -6.51 -13.55
N GLY A 139 -11.80 -5.49 -12.72
CA GLY A 139 -11.75 -4.10 -13.12
C GLY A 139 -13.11 -3.39 -13.12
N TYR A 140 -14.18 -4.00 -12.56
CA TYR A 140 -15.48 -3.35 -12.48
C TYR A 140 -15.65 -2.57 -11.19
N VAL A 141 -16.32 -1.42 -11.30
CA VAL A 141 -16.66 -0.59 -10.14
C VAL A 141 -17.65 -1.31 -9.24
N ILE A 142 -17.41 -1.25 -7.93
CA ILE A 142 -18.33 -1.72 -6.88
C ILE A 142 -19.03 -0.50 -6.30
N LYS A 143 -20.35 -0.47 -6.34
CA LYS A 143 -21.17 0.58 -5.75
C LYS A 143 -22.15 -0.05 -4.76
N ASP A 144 -22.22 0.53 -3.55
CA ASP A 144 -23.09 0.05 -2.46
C ASP A 144 -22.92 -1.46 -2.16
N GLY A 145 -21.69 -1.96 -2.26
CA GLY A 145 -21.36 -3.36 -2.05
C GLY A 145 -21.72 -4.30 -3.20
N ALA A 146 -22.29 -3.81 -4.30
CA ALA A 146 -22.67 -4.59 -5.46
C ALA A 146 -21.79 -4.24 -6.68
N LYS A 147 -21.42 -5.29 -7.44
CA LYS A 147 -20.71 -5.11 -8.71
C LYS A 147 -21.62 -4.41 -9.72
N THR A 148 -21.09 -3.36 -10.34
CA THR A 148 -21.77 -2.66 -11.45
C THR A 148 -21.41 -3.30 -12.81
N LYS A 149 -21.93 -2.72 -13.89
CA LYS A 149 -21.52 -3.05 -15.27
C LYS A 149 -20.46 -2.08 -15.78
N ASP A 150 -20.08 -1.09 -14.98
CA ASP A 150 -19.15 -0.04 -15.37
C ASP A 150 -17.72 -0.52 -15.10
N PHE A 151 -16.94 -0.58 -16.16
CA PHE A 151 -15.50 -0.85 -16.06
C PHE A 151 -14.83 0.44 -15.59
N TRP A 152 -13.87 0.31 -14.67
CA TRP A 152 -13.16 1.47 -14.15
C TRP A 152 -12.29 2.10 -15.25
N ASP A 153 -12.41 3.41 -15.39
CA ASP A 153 -11.78 4.22 -16.43
C ASP A 153 -10.46 4.88 -15.98
N SER A 154 -9.76 4.31 -15.00
CA SER A 154 -8.57 4.85 -14.35
C SER A 154 -8.76 6.20 -13.63
N ARG A 155 -10.01 6.63 -13.40
CA ARG A 155 -10.34 7.94 -12.84
C ARG A 155 -11.11 7.83 -11.54
N ILE A 156 -10.86 8.82 -10.65
CA ILE A 156 -11.72 9.10 -9.51
C ILE A 156 -12.12 10.58 -9.56
N ARG A 157 -13.41 10.86 -9.42
CA ARG A 157 -13.98 12.20 -9.60
C ARG A 157 -14.40 12.81 -8.28
N CYS A 158 -14.29 14.15 -8.17
CA CYS A 158 -14.74 14.92 -7.01
C CYS A 158 -15.18 16.32 -7.47
N GLN A 159 -15.94 17.02 -6.63
CA GLN A 159 -16.43 18.37 -6.94
C GLN A 159 -15.45 19.48 -6.54
N ILE A 160 -14.58 19.19 -5.57
CA ILE A 160 -13.63 20.16 -5.00
C ILE A 160 -12.23 19.69 -5.35
N LYS A 161 -11.28 20.62 -5.53
CA LYS A 161 -9.88 20.31 -5.81
C LYS A 161 -9.32 19.31 -4.80
N PRO A 162 -8.81 18.16 -5.23
CA PRO A 162 -8.26 17.15 -4.32
C PRO A 162 -6.96 17.64 -3.70
N LEU A 163 -6.75 17.34 -2.43
CA LEU A 163 -5.54 17.64 -1.66
C LEU A 163 -4.70 16.40 -1.41
N ARG A 164 -5.35 15.22 -1.23
CA ARG A 164 -4.67 13.94 -1.02
C ARG A 164 -5.36 12.84 -1.80
N LEU A 165 -4.55 11.90 -2.28
CA LEU A 165 -5.00 10.65 -2.90
C LEU A 165 -4.57 9.49 -2.02
N LYS A 166 -5.49 8.57 -1.73
CA LYS A 166 -5.22 7.28 -1.11
C LYS A 166 -5.50 6.17 -2.10
N ILE A 167 -4.56 5.26 -2.27
CA ILE A 167 -4.72 4.03 -3.05
C ILE A 167 -4.52 2.84 -2.12
N ARG A 168 -5.40 1.84 -2.21
CA ARG A 168 -5.21 0.53 -1.61
C ARG A 168 -4.99 -0.50 -2.70
N ASN A 169 -3.90 -1.25 -2.57
CA ASN A 169 -3.57 -2.31 -3.50
C ASN A 169 -4.32 -3.62 -3.17
N ILE A 170 -4.28 -4.58 -4.08
CA ILE A 170 -4.96 -5.90 -3.93
C ILE A 170 -4.40 -6.78 -2.80
N CYS A 171 -3.32 -6.37 -2.14
CA CYS A 171 -2.81 -6.99 -0.91
C CYS A 171 -3.34 -6.31 0.36
N GLY A 172 -4.10 -5.21 0.22
CA GLY A 172 -4.69 -4.47 1.30
C GLY A 172 -3.80 -3.36 1.89
N ASP A 173 -2.63 -3.09 1.31
CA ASP A 173 -1.76 -1.99 1.75
C ASP A 173 -2.31 -0.67 1.24
N GLU A 174 -2.29 0.37 2.09
CA GLU A 174 -2.74 1.72 1.75
C GLU A 174 -1.57 2.69 1.71
N THR A 175 -1.47 3.45 0.64
CA THR A 175 -0.49 4.53 0.48
C THR A 175 -1.20 5.84 0.17
N ILE A 176 -0.69 6.94 0.73
CA ILE A 176 -1.27 8.28 0.60
C ILE A 176 -0.25 9.20 -0.07
N TRP A 177 -0.71 9.91 -1.09
CA TRP A 177 0.03 10.99 -1.77
C TRP A 177 -0.67 12.33 -1.57
N THR A 178 0.10 13.40 -1.53
CA THR A 178 -0.39 14.78 -1.44
C THR A 178 -0.19 15.45 -2.80
N PHE A 179 -1.21 16.18 -3.27
CA PHE A 179 -1.08 17.03 -4.45
C PHE A 179 -0.30 18.29 -4.11
N GLU A 180 0.57 18.72 -5.02
CA GLU A 180 1.30 19.97 -4.93
C GLU A 180 0.43 21.19 -5.34
#